data_7ec6923dfc291c2a4314a0ae25946a6d
#
_entry.id   7ec6923dfc291c2a4314a0ae25946a6d
#
_cell.length_a   1.000
_cell.length_b   1.000
_cell.length_c   1.000
_cell.angle_alpha   90.00
_cell.angle_beta   90.00
_cell.angle_gamma   90.00
#
_symmetry.space_group_name_H-M   'P 1'
#
loop_
_entity.id
_entity.type
_entity.pdbx_description
1 polymer ?
#
loop_
_entity_poly.entity_id
_entity_poly.type
_entity_poly.pdbx_seq_one_letter_code
_entity_poly.pdbx_strand_id
1 'polypeptide(L)'
;MAKKILLSWSSGKDSAWALHVLRQQPDVDVVGLITTFNEAVDRVAMHAVRRSLAEAQATATSLPLRAVPLPYPCSNADYEARMGQAFEAAKAEGISHVAFGDLFLEDVRDYRIRQMEGTGLEPLFPIWDAPEATAELARRMVEAGFRSVITCIDPKQIPESFIGRRWDGALLDELPARVDPCGERGEFHTFCTHGPIFQAPIEVEVGEIVKREGFFYADLMPR
;
A
#
# COMPACT_ATOMS: atom_id res chain seq x y z
N MET A 1 -25.89 -8.24 -7.02
CA MET A 1 -24.63 -9.00 -7.10
C MET A 1 -23.57 -8.19 -6.40
N ALA A 2 -22.66 -8.84 -5.66
CA ALA A 2 -21.55 -8.13 -5.02
C ALA A 2 -20.63 -7.48 -6.06
N LYS A 3 -20.08 -6.31 -5.73
CA LYS A 3 -19.09 -5.61 -6.55
C LYS A 3 -17.78 -6.38 -6.51
N LYS A 4 -17.30 -6.85 -7.63
CA LYS A 4 -15.98 -7.48 -7.73
C LYS A 4 -14.90 -6.41 -7.82
N ILE A 5 -13.97 -6.43 -6.87
CA ILE A 5 -12.98 -5.37 -6.67
C ILE A 5 -11.56 -5.92 -6.76
N LEU A 6 -10.67 -5.20 -7.47
CA LEU A 6 -9.23 -5.28 -7.26
C LEU A 6 -8.82 -4.22 -6.23
N LEU A 7 -7.96 -4.59 -5.30
CA LEU A 7 -7.35 -3.64 -4.39
C LEU A 7 -5.93 -3.29 -4.86
N SER A 8 -5.67 -1.99 -5.05
CA SER A 8 -4.31 -1.48 -5.25
C SER A 8 -3.48 -1.74 -4.00
N TRP A 9 -2.46 -2.60 -4.15
CA TRP A 9 -1.71 -3.16 -3.03
C TRP A 9 -0.29 -2.61 -2.99
N SER A 10 -0.03 -1.73 -2.04
CA SER A 10 1.29 -1.13 -1.81
C SER A 10 2.17 -1.95 -0.87
N SER A 11 1.65 -3.02 -0.27
CA SER A 11 2.23 -3.78 0.84
C SER A 11 2.23 -3.04 2.19
N GLY A 12 1.81 -1.79 2.22
CA GLY A 12 1.77 -0.94 3.42
C GLY A 12 0.52 -1.15 4.29
N LYS A 13 0.53 -0.49 5.44
CA LYS A 13 -0.57 -0.53 6.41
C LYS A 13 -1.91 -0.04 5.86
N ASP A 14 -1.90 0.98 4.97
CA ASP A 14 -3.12 1.60 4.47
C ASP A 14 -3.84 0.68 3.48
N SER A 15 -3.11 0.06 2.54
CA SER A 15 -3.68 -0.96 1.67
C SER A 15 -4.18 -2.18 2.48
N ALA A 16 -3.46 -2.57 3.54
CA ALA A 16 -3.88 -3.64 4.44
C ALA A 16 -5.15 -3.28 5.21
N TRP A 17 -5.26 -2.05 5.70
CA TRP A 17 -6.46 -1.55 6.36
C TRP A 17 -7.64 -1.42 5.38
N ALA A 18 -7.39 -0.95 4.17
CA ALA A 18 -8.41 -0.90 3.12
C ALA A 18 -9.01 -2.28 2.85
N LEU A 19 -8.19 -3.33 2.78
CA LEU A 19 -8.66 -4.71 2.66
C LEU A 19 -9.54 -5.12 3.84
N HIS A 20 -9.14 -4.77 5.07
CA HIS A 20 -9.90 -5.04 6.27
C HIS A 20 -11.29 -4.40 6.24
N VAL A 21 -11.36 -3.13 5.86
CA VAL A 21 -12.62 -2.39 5.75
C VAL A 21 -13.51 -2.96 4.63
N LEU A 22 -12.94 -3.23 3.46
CA LEU A 22 -13.69 -3.80 2.33
C LEU A 22 -14.29 -5.17 2.65
N ARG A 23 -13.57 -6.03 3.36
CA ARG A 23 -14.06 -7.36 3.76
C ARG A 23 -15.23 -7.33 4.74
N GLN A 24 -15.49 -6.20 5.37
CA GLN A 24 -16.65 -6.02 6.26
C GLN A 24 -17.91 -5.54 5.54
N GLN A 25 -17.80 -5.16 4.26
CA GLN A 25 -18.91 -4.68 3.46
C GLN A 25 -19.61 -5.84 2.76
N PRO A 26 -20.91 -6.07 3.00
CA PRO A 26 -21.62 -7.26 2.50
C PRO A 26 -21.86 -7.25 0.98
N ASP A 27 -21.77 -6.09 0.34
CA ASP A 27 -21.95 -5.89 -1.09
C ASP A 27 -20.63 -5.83 -1.89
N VAL A 28 -19.50 -6.15 -1.24
CA VAL A 28 -18.15 -6.11 -1.80
C VAL A 28 -17.52 -7.49 -1.80
N ASP A 29 -16.89 -7.84 -2.91
CA ASP A 29 -16.07 -9.04 -3.08
C ASP A 29 -14.68 -8.65 -3.60
N VAL A 30 -13.68 -8.63 -2.72
CA VAL A 30 -12.30 -8.38 -3.12
C VAL A 30 -11.72 -9.65 -3.74
N VAL A 31 -11.57 -9.66 -5.05
CA VAL A 31 -11.17 -10.84 -5.83
C VAL A 31 -9.67 -10.91 -6.14
N GLY A 32 -8.91 -9.88 -5.79
CA GLY A 32 -7.46 -9.88 -6.01
C GLY A 32 -6.79 -8.58 -5.60
N LEU A 33 -5.47 -8.64 -5.57
CA LEU A 33 -4.57 -7.52 -5.33
C LEU A 33 -3.87 -7.14 -6.63
N ILE A 34 -3.62 -5.85 -6.86
CA ILE A 34 -2.84 -5.36 -8.00
C ILE A 34 -1.69 -4.50 -7.51
N THR A 35 -0.48 -4.79 -7.95
CA THR A 35 0.75 -4.12 -7.50
C THR A 35 1.68 -3.86 -8.68
N THR A 36 2.29 -2.70 -8.73
CA THR A 36 3.33 -2.36 -9.70
C THR A 36 4.71 -2.74 -9.17
N PHE A 37 5.53 -3.35 -10.03
CA PHE A 37 6.89 -3.75 -9.71
C PHE A 37 7.90 -3.10 -10.66
N ASN A 38 9.00 -2.60 -10.11
CA ASN A 38 10.15 -2.20 -10.90
C ASN A 38 10.88 -3.45 -11.40
N GLU A 39 10.88 -3.68 -12.72
CA GLU A 39 11.50 -4.86 -13.35
C GLU A 39 13.01 -4.95 -13.11
N ALA A 40 13.72 -3.82 -13.02
CA ALA A 40 15.17 -3.80 -12.91
C ALA A 40 15.68 -4.32 -11.55
N VAL A 41 14.86 -4.20 -10.49
CA VAL A 41 15.27 -4.55 -9.12
C VAL A 41 14.30 -5.52 -8.43
N ASP A 42 13.23 -5.93 -9.12
CA ASP A 42 12.18 -6.85 -8.64
C ASP A 42 11.59 -6.44 -7.28
N ARG A 43 11.22 -5.15 -7.19
CA ARG A 43 10.65 -4.55 -5.97
C ARG A 43 9.37 -3.80 -6.28
N VAL A 44 8.48 -3.74 -5.29
CA VAL A 44 7.28 -2.90 -5.35
C VAL A 44 7.71 -1.46 -5.63
N ALA A 45 7.10 -0.85 -6.64
CA ALA A 45 7.40 0.53 -7.02
C ALA A 45 7.14 1.47 -5.82
N MET A 46 8.00 2.48 -5.66
CA MET A 46 8.00 3.47 -4.56
C MET A 46 8.32 2.90 -3.17
N HIS A 47 7.74 1.77 -2.77
CA HIS A 47 7.90 1.19 -1.43
C HIS A 47 9.20 0.38 -1.26
N ALA A 48 9.86 0.03 -2.36
CA ALA A 48 11.09 -0.76 -2.41
C ALA A 48 11.03 -2.15 -1.72
N VAL A 49 9.83 -2.63 -1.42
CA VAL A 49 9.59 -3.95 -0.82
C VAL A 49 9.91 -5.04 -1.85
N ARG A 50 10.61 -6.10 -1.42
CA ARG A 50 10.90 -7.26 -2.27
C ARG A 50 9.63 -7.90 -2.79
N ARG A 51 9.61 -8.34 -4.04
CA ARG A 51 8.47 -9.01 -4.65
C ARG A 51 8.03 -10.23 -3.86
N SER A 52 8.98 -11.04 -3.38
CA SER A 52 8.69 -12.23 -2.56
C SER A 52 7.89 -11.91 -1.29
N LEU A 53 8.10 -10.75 -0.68
CA LEU A 53 7.33 -10.31 0.49
C LEU A 53 5.92 -9.88 0.11
N ALA A 54 5.72 -9.20 -1.01
CA ALA A 54 4.38 -8.86 -1.50
C ALA A 54 3.59 -10.12 -1.90
N GLU A 55 4.25 -11.12 -2.48
CA GLU A 55 3.66 -12.43 -2.80
C GLU A 55 3.31 -13.22 -1.52
N ALA A 56 4.16 -13.14 -0.48
CA ALA A 56 3.86 -13.73 0.83
C ALA A 56 2.62 -13.09 1.47
N GLN A 57 2.47 -11.76 1.39
CA GLN A 57 1.25 -11.08 1.84
C GLN A 57 0.02 -11.53 1.05
N ALA A 58 0.11 -11.62 -0.26
CA ALA A 58 -1.00 -12.08 -1.10
C ALA A 58 -1.44 -13.50 -0.71
N THR A 59 -0.48 -14.41 -0.51
CA THR A 59 -0.74 -15.76 -0.02
C THR A 59 -1.42 -15.73 1.35
N ALA A 60 -0.89 -14.93 2.28
CA ALA A 60 -1.45 -14.81 3.63
C ALA A 60 -2.86 -14.20 3.66
N THR A 61 -3.21 -13.36 2.67
CA THR A 61 -4.58 -12.83 2.50
C THR A 61 -5.51 -13.78 1.74
N SER A 62 -5.01 -14.87 1.15
CA SER A 62 -5.74 -15.76 0.24
C SER A 62 -6.27 -15.07 -1.01
N LEU A 63 -5.59 -14.03 -1.48
CA LEU A 63 -5.95 -13.30 -2.69
C LEU A 63 -4.85 -13.43 -3.74
N PRO A 64 -5.20 -13.61 -5.03
CA PRO A 64 -4.21 -13.61 -6.10
C PRO A 64 -3.57 -12.22 -6.24
N LEU A 65 -2.27 -12.17 -6.50
CA LEU A 65 -1.52 -10.95 -6.77
C LEU A 65 -1.33 -10.78 -8.28
N ARG A 66 -1.82 -9.68 -8.82
CA ARG A 66 -1.57 -9.23 -10.19
C ARG A 66 -0.37 -8.31 -10.20
N ALA A 67 0.76 -8.85 -10.63
CA ALA A 67 1.98 -8.09 -10.78
C ALA A 67 1.97 -7.32 -12.11
N VAL A 68 2.08 -5.99 -12.05
CA VAL A 68 2.23 -5.12 -13.22
C VAL A 68 3.70 -4.70 -13.30
N PRO A 69 4.46 -5.23 -14.25
CA PRO A 69 5.86 -4.91 -14.39
C PRO A 69 6.04 -3.51 -15.01
N LEU A 70 6.88 -2.69 -14.40
CA LEU A 70 7.23 -1.35 -14.87
C LEU A 70 8.71 -1.29 -15.25
N PRO A 71 9.05 -0.73 -16.43
CA PRO A 71 10.44 -0.51 -16.82
C PRO A 71 11.12 0.49 -15.87
N TYR A 72 12.45 0.54 -15.90
CA TYR A 72 13.20 1.57 -15.20
C TYR A 72 14.23 2.24 -16.13
N PRO A 73 14.18 3.56 -16.29
CA PRO A 73 13.18 4.49 -15.77
C PRO A 73 11.78 4.25 -16.38
N CYS A 74 10.72 4.57 -15.63
CA CYS A 74 9.35 4.45 -16.07
C CYS A 74 8.79 5.83 -16.41
N SER A 75 8.39 6.06 -17.65
CA SER A 75 7.65 7.27 -18.05
C SER A 75 6.19 7.17 -17.64
N ASN A 76 5.50 8.32 -17.56
CA ASN A 76 4.04 8.31 -17.32
C ASN A 76 3.31 7.52 -18.41
N ALA A 77 3.74 7.63 -19.67
CA ALA A 77 3.13 6.89 -20.79
C ALA A 77 3.31 5.37 -20.63
N ASP A 78 4.50 4.90 -20.20
CA ASP A 78 4.73 3.49 -19.92
C ASP A 78 3.86 2.99 -18.78
N TYR A 79 3.78 3.77 -17.69
CA TYR A 79 2.93 3.46 -16.55
C TYR A 79 1.46 3.34 -16.96
N GLU A 80 0.93 4.34 -17.67
CA GLU A 80 -0.45 4.36 -18.13
C GLU A 80 -0.75 3.19 -19.09
N ALA A 81 0.17 2.87 -20.01
CA ALA A 81 0.01 1.75 -20.93
C ALA A 81 -0.03 0.40 -20.19
N ARG A 82 0.87 0.18 -19.21
CA ARG A 82 0.91 -1.06 -18.43
C ARG A 82 -0.30 -1.21 -17.52
N MET A 83 -0.72 -0.14 -16.84
CA MET A 83 -1.91 -0.16 -15.99
C MET A 83 -3.18 -0.33 -16.83
N GLY A 84 -3.29 0.33 -17.99
CA GLY A 84 -4.41 0.17 -18.91
C GLY A 84 -4.59 -1.28 -19.36
N GLN A 85 -3.51 -1.97 -19.74
CA GLN A 85 -3.56 -3.40 -20.07
C GLN A 85 -4.05 -4.26 -18.90
N ALA A 86 -3.58 -3.97 -17.68
CA ALA A 86 -4.00 -4.69 -16.48
C ALA A 86 -5.48 -4.45 -16.15
N PHE A 87 -5.98 -3.24 -16.36
CA PHE A 87 -7.39 -2.90 -16.16
C PHE A 87 -8.30 -3.53 -17.22
N GLU A 88 -7.91 -3.56 -18.48
CA GLU A 88 -8.67 -4.26 -19.53
C GLU A 88 -8.77 -5.77 -19.24
N ALA A 89 -7.69 -6.39 -18.80
CA ALA A 89 -7.72 -7.79 -18.37
C ALA A 89 -8.66 -8.01 -17.18
N ALA A 90 -8.61 -7.13 -16.19
CA ALA A 90 -9.48 -7.18 -15.02
C ALA A 90 -10.97 -7.06 -15.41
N LYS A 91 -11.29 -6.12 -16.30
CA LYS A 91 -12.65 -5.92 -16.81
C LYS A 91 -13.16 -7.15 -17.55
N ALA A 92 -12.33 -7.79 -18.37
CA ALA A 92 -12.70 -9.01 -19.10
C ALA A 92 -13.07 -10.17 -18.15
N GLU A 93 -12.54 -10.17 -16.92
CA GLU A 93 -12.90 -11.13 -15.86
C GLU A 93 -14.13 -10.72 -15.03
N GLY A 94 -14.77 -9.62 -15.39
CA GLY A 94 -15.98 -9.12 -14.73
C GLY A 94 -15.70 -8.34 -13.43
N ILE A 95 -14.48 -7.86 -13.25
CA ILE A 95 -14.16 -6.90 -12.20
C ILE A 95 -14.76 -5.56 -12.56
N SER A 96 -15.36 -4.88 -11.61
CA SER A 96 -16.08 -3.61 -11.82
C SER A 96 -15.42 -2.41 -11.16
N HIS A 97 -14.57 -2.63 -10.15
CA HIS A 97 -13.99 -1.54 -9.36
C HIS A 97 -12.51 -1.81 -9.05
N VAL A 98 -11.78 -0.70 -8.82
CA VAL A 98 -10.43 -0.73 -8.22
C VAL A 98 -10.46 0.12 -6.95
N ALA A 99 -10.08 -0.47 -5.83
CA ALA A 99 -9.99 0.23 -4.56
C ALA A 99 -8.56 0.70 -4.29
N PHE A 100 -8.44 1.86 -3.67
CA PHE A 100 -7.18 2.51 -3.30
C PHE A 100 -7.16 2.79 -1.79
N GLY A 101 -5.99 2.65 -1.18
CA GLY A 101 -5.77 2.93 0.23
C GLY A 101 -5.34 4.38 0.50
N ASP A 102 -5.74 5.33 -0.34
CA ASP A 102 -5.45 6.74 -0.18
C ASP A 102 -6.36 7.34 0.92
N LEU A 103 -5.83 8.26 1.76
CA LEU A 103 -6.52 8.74 2.96
C LEU A 103 -7.19 10.11 2.76
N PHE A 104 -6.45 11.14 2.33
CA PHE A 104 -6.98 12.50 2.25
C PHE A 104 -6.33 13.41 1.19
N LEU A 105 -5.35 12.94 0.43
CA LEU A 105 -4.69 13.76 -0.59
C LEU A 105 -5.57 13.89 -1.84
N GLU A 106 -6.26 15.00 -1.99
CA GLU A 106 -7.22 15.24 -3.08
C GLU A 106 -6.58 15.16 -4.46
N ASP A 107 -5.36 15.65 -4.62
CA ASP A 107 -4.61 15.59 -5.89
C ASP A 107 -4.30 14.14 -6.29
N VAL A 108 -3.98 13.28 -5.33
CA VAL A 108 -3.78 11.84 -5.55
C VAL A 108 -5.10 11.17 -5.93
N ARG A 109 -6.17 11.45 -5.20
CA ARG A 109 -7.51 10.94 -5.50
C ARG A 109 -7.96 11.33 -6.90
N ASP A 110 -7.82 12.60 -7.26
CA ASP A 110 -8.18 13.11 -8.58
C ASP A 110 -7.35 12.46 -9.69
N TYR A 111 -6.06 12.20 -9.42
CA TYR A 111 -5.22 11.46 -10.34
C TYR A 111 -5.74 10.03 -10.54
N ARG A 112 -6.12 9.31 -9.46
CA ARG A 112 -6.72 7.97 -9.55
C ARG A 112 -8.01 7.98 -10.36
N ILE A 113 -8.90 8.96 -10.10
CA ILE A 113 -10.15 9.11 -10.84
C ILE A 113 -9.87 9.29 -12.34
N ARG A 114 -8.98 10.22 -12.70
CA ARG A 114 -8.61 10.44 -14.12
C ARG A 114 -8.00 9.19 -14.76
N GLN A 115 -7.17 8.43 -14.04
CA GLN A 115 -6.60 7.18 -14.56
C GLN A 115 -7.66 6.12 -14.86
N MET A 116 -8.80 6.15 -14.16
CA MET A 116 -9.88 5.18 -14.34
C MET A 116 -10.88 5.62 -15.44
N GLU A 117 -10.84 6.88 -15.88
CA GLU A 117 -11.71 7.38 -16.96
C GLU A 117 -11.54 6.55 -18.24
N GLY A 118 -12.67 6.14 -18.82
CA GLY A 118 -12.69 5.35 -20.06
C GLY A 118 -12.33 3.86 -19.89
N THR A 119 -11.83 3.42 -18.75
CA THR A 119 -11.52 2.00 -18.52
C THR A 119 -12.77 1.14 -18.32
N GLY A 120 -13.88 1.74 -17.87
CA GLY A 120 -15.10 1.05 -17.47
C GLY A 120 -15.01 0.39 -16.09
N LEU A 121 -13.95 0.69 -15.32
CA LEU A 121 -13.80 0.36 -13.90
C LEU A 121 -14.02 1.61 -13.06
N GLU A 122 -14.63 1.47 -11.89
CA GLU A 122 -14.91 2.57 -10.98
C GLU A 122 -13.88 2.60 -9.84
N PRO A 123 -13.30 3.77 -9.49
CA PRO A 123 -12.41 3.90 -8.33
C PRO A 123 -13.20 3.90 -7.02
N LEU A 124 -12.64 3.24 -6.00
CA LEU A 124 -13.16 3.25 -4.62
C LEU A 124 -12.07 3.69 -3.65
N PHE A 125 -12.46 4.47 -2.64
CA PHE A 125 -11.58 4.98 -1.59
C PHE A 125 -12.17 4.58 -0.22
N PRO A 126 -12.02 3.32 0.20
CA PRO A 126 -12.76 2.76 1.34
C PRO A 126 -12.35 3.33 2.70
N ILE A 127 -11.21 4.01 2.76
CA ILE A 127 -10.64 4.57 3.98
C ILE A 127 -10.39 6.08 3.87
N TRP A 128 -11.03 6.72 2.89
CA TRP A 128 -10.95 8.17 2.71
C TRP A 128 -11.64 8.89 3.85
N ASP A 129 -10.93 9.84 4.48
CA ASP A 129 -11.44 10.63 5.62
C ASP A 129 -10.76 12.02 5.65
N ALA A 130 -11.08 12.84 6.65
CA ALA A 130 -10.45 14.13 6.87
C ALA A 130 -8.99 13.98 7.37
N PRO A 131 -8.08 14.92 7.04
CA PRO A 131 -6.69 14.87 7.49
C PRO A 131 -6.53 14.76 9.01
N GLU A 132 -7.46 15.34 9.77
CA GLU A 132 -7.45 15.32 11.24
C GLU A 132 -7.79 13.95 11.81
N ALA A 133 -8.39 13.06 11.03
CA ALA A 133 -8.78 11.71 11.46
C ALA A 133 -7.62 10.73 11.48
N THR A 134 -6.45 11.05 10.88
CA THR A 134 -5.34 10.11 10.72
C THR A 134 -4.75 9.61 12.03
N ALA A 135 -4.71 10.44 13.07
CA ALA A 135 -4.21 10.04 14.38
C ALA A 135 -5.11 8.98 15.05
N GLU A 136 -6.42 9.15 14.94
CA GLU A 136 -7.38 8.16 15.43
C GLU A 136 -7.35 6.90 14.55
N LEU A 137 -7.28 7.06 13.24
CA LEU A 137 -7.18 5.95 12.30
C LEU A 137 -5.94 5.09 12.58
N ALA A 138 -4.77 5.70 12.79
CA ALA A 138 -3.54 5.00 13.12
C ALA A 138 -3.68 4.16 14.41
N ARG A 139 -4.30 4.73 15.46
CA ARG A 139 -4.57 4.01 16.71
C ARG A 139 -5.54 2.85 16.52
N ARG A 140 -6.61 3.06 15.77
CA ARG A 140 -7.58 2.00 15.41
C ARG A 140 -6.93 0.85 14.67
N MET A 141 -6.02 1.12 13.73
CA MET A 141 -5.24 0.08 13.03
C MET A 141 -4.41 -0.73 14.04
N VAL A 142 -3.68 -0.05 14.94
CA VAL A 142 -2.86 -0.71 15.97
C VAL A 142 -3.70 -1.53 16.93
N GLU A 143 -4.84 -1.01 17.40
CA GLU A 143 -5.78 -1.70 18.28
C GLU A 143 -6.41 -2.93 17.62
N ALA A 144 -6.70 -2.85 16.33
CA ALA A 144 -7.17 -3.98 15.53
C ALA A 144 -6.11 -5.06 15.27
N GLY A 145 -4.89 -4.88 15.79
CA GLY A 145 -3.81 -5.86 15.67
C GLY A 145 -2.91 -5.70 14.45
N PHE A 146 -3.04 -4.62 13.68
CA PHE A 146 -2.10 -4.36 12.59
C PHE A 146 -0.72 -3.99 13.14
N ARG A 147 0.31 -4.55 12.53
CA ARG A 147 1.73 -4.25 12.80
C ARG A 147 2.44 -4.08 11.48
N SER A 148 3.29 -3.08 11.43
CA SER A 148 4.07 -2.78 10.23
C SER A 148 5.52 -2.42 10.58
N VAL A 149 6.38 -2.41 9.58
CA VAL A 149 7.76 -1.91 9.69
C VAL A 149 7.90 -0.72 8.76
N ILE A 150 8.57 0.35 9.20
CA ILE A 150 8.89 1.51 8.37
C ILE A 150 10.00 1.11 7.39
N THR A 151 9.69 1.13 6.09
CA THR A 151 10.59 0.71 5.02
C THR A 151 11.24 1.84 4.26
N CYS A 152 10.65 3.04 4.32
CA CYS A 152 11.18 4.23 3.66
C CYS A 152 10.85 5.46 4.51
N ILE A 153 11.76 6.43 4.55
CA ILE A 153 11.53 7.73 5.18
C ILE A 153 12.08 8.87 4.33
N ASP A 154 11.42 10.02 4.40
CA ASP A 154 11.97 11.30 3.98
C ASP A 154 12.66 11.98 5.19
N PRO A 155 14.01 12.05 5.22
CA PRO A 155 14.74 12.62 6.36
C PRO A 155 14.50 14.12 6.56
N LYS A 156 13.88 14.80 5.59
CA LYS A 156 13.46 16.20 5.74
C LYS A 156 12.24 16.34 6.64
N GLN A 157 11.43 15.30 6.72
CA GLN A 157 10.14 15.30 7.41
C GLN A 157 10.19 14.53 8.74
N ILE A 158 10.91 13.39 8.77
CA ILE A 158 10.99 12.51 9.94
C ILE A 158 12.47 12.15 10.25
N PRO A 159 12.89 12.05 11.53
CA PRO A 159 14.26 11.65 11.88
C PRO A 159 14.67 10.28 11.34
N GLU A 160 15.95 10.13 10.96
CA GLU A 160 16.51 8.87 10.44
C GLU A 160 16.38 7.69 11.42
N SER A 161 16.29 7.96 12.73
CA SER A 161 16.09 6.93 13.76
C SER A 161 14.78 6.16 13.67
N PHE A 162 13.84 6.60 12.82
CA PHE A 162 12.57 5.90 12.61
C PHE A 162 12.64 4.81 11.53
N ILE A 163 13.64 4.82 10.65
CA ILE A 163 13.75 3.80 9.60
C ILE A 163 13.95 2.40 10.22
N GLY A 164 13.25 1.40 9.71
CA GLY A 164 13.32 0.01 10.18
C GLY A 164 12.58 -0.24 11.50
N ARG A 165 12.01 0.78 12.13
CA ARG A 165 11.23 0.61 13.36
C ARG A 165 9.86 -0.02 13.08
N ARG A 166 9.33 -0.69 14.10
CA ARG A 166 7.94 -1.14 14.10
C ARG A 166 7.01 0.07 14.20
N TRP A 167 6.02 0.10 13.32
CA TRP A 167 4.92 1.04 13.40
C TRP A 167 3.85 0.43 14.32
N ASP A 168 3.81 0.91 15.56
CA ASP A 168 2.97 0.44 16.67
C ASP A 168 2.61 1.61 17.60
N GLY A 169 1.90 1.33 18.68
CA GLY A 169 1.46 2.37 19.62
C GLY A 169 2.60 3.18 20.24
N ALA A 170 3.73 2.52 20.54
CA ALA A 170 4.89 3.20 21.12
C ALA A 170 5.52 4.18 20.11
N LEU A 171 5.62 3.76 18.84
CA LEU A 171 6.10 4.64 17.77
C LEU A 171 5.16 5.83 17.55
N LEU A 172 3.84 5.61 17.58
CA LEU A 172 2.86 6.69 17.41
C LEU A 172 2.98 7.75 18.50
N ASP A 173 3.31 7.36 19.73
CA ASP A 173 3.50 8.29 20.84
C ASP A 173 4.83 9.09 20.75
N GLU A 174 5.81 8.56 20.00
CA GLU A 174 7.11 9.19 19.79
C GLU A 174 7.18 10.07 18.51
N LEU A 175 6.18 9.96 17.62
CA LEU A 175 6.18 10.74 16.37
C LEU A 175 6.21 12.25 16.65
N PRO A 176 7.06 13.02 15.94
CA PRO A 176 7.00 14.47 16.01
C PRO A 176 5.61 14.99 15.62
N ALA A 177 5.09 15.99 16.34
CA ALA A 177 3.72 16.50 16.14
C ALA A 177 3.41 16.98 14.73
N ARG A 178 4.44 17.28 13.90
CA ARG A 178 4.27 17.69 12.49
C ARG A 178 4.13 16.52 11.53
N VAL A 179 4.47 15.30 11.97
CA VAL A 179 4.45 14.08 11.14
C VAL A 179 3.05 13.49 11.18
N ASP A 180 2.49 13.20 10.01
CA ASP A 180 1.23 12.48 9.96
C ASP A 180 1.41 11.05 10.50
N PRO A 181 0.61 10.62 11.48
CA PRO A 181 0.69 9.27 12.05
C PRO A 181 0.52 8.14 11.03
N CYS A 182 -0.14 8.41 9.91
CA CYS A 182 -0.24 7.48 8.78
C CYS A 182 0.87 7.66 7.73
N GLY A 183 1.65 8.75 7.77
CA GLY A 183 2.69 9.03 6.78
C GLY A 183 2.16 9.40 5.40
N GLU A 184 0.92 9.89 5.32
CA GLU A 184 0.23 10.14 4.04
C GLU A 184 0.86 11.26 3.22
N ARG A 185 1.55 12.21 3.85
CA ARG A 185 2.24 13.30 3.15
C ARG A 185 3.63 12.91 2.64
N GLY A 186 3.94 11.60 2.61
CA GLY A 186 5.22 11.07 2.14
C GLY A 186 6.33 11.08 3.18
N GLU A 187 5.99 11.24 4.48
CA GLU A 187 6.97 11.21 5.57
C GLU A 187 7.66 9.85 5.67
N PHE A 188 6.86 8.78 5.51
CA PHE A 188 7.36 7.41 5.54
C PHE A 188 6.43 6.44 4.82
N HIS A 189 6.98 5.29 4.42
CA HIS A 189 6.23 4.13 3.94
C HIS A 189 6.45 2.93 4.84
N THR A 190 5.51 1.98 4.81
CA THR A 190 5.51 0.82 5.69
C THR A 190 5.35 -0.47 4.89
N PHE A 191 5.77 -1.59 5.53
CA PHE A 191 5.40 -2.95 5.14
C PHE A 191 4.55 -3.57 6.26
N CYS A 192 3.34 -4.02 5.95
CA CYS A 192 2.44 -4.63 6.92
C CYS A 192 2.79 -6.09 7.15
N THR A 193 3.14 -6.46 8.39
CA THR A 193 3.57 -7.80 8.78
C THR A 193 2.48 -8.61 9.46
N HIS A 194 1.53 -7.94 10.15
CA HIS A 194 0.46 -8.56 10.91
C HIS A 194 -0.85 -7.80 10.73
N GLY A 195 -1.95 -8.52 10.88
CA GLY A 195 -3.29 -7.97 10.90
C GLY A 195 -4.33 -9.06 10.74
N PRO A 196 -5.61 -8.80 11.06
CA PRO A 196 -6.68 -9.79 11.00
C PRO A 196 -7.01 -10.24 9.56
N ILE A 197 -6.41 -9.61 8.56
CA ILE A 197 -6.55 -9.98 7.16
C ILE A 197 -5.62 -11.12 6.73
N PHE A 198 -4.58 -11.40 7.51
CA PHE A 198 -3.57 -12.43 7.22
C PHE A 198 -3.87 -13.72 7.99
N GLN A 199 -3.74 -14.85 7.31
CA GLN A 199 -3.86 -16.18 7.95
C GLN A 199 -2.71 -16.47 8.92
N ALA A 200 -1.55 -15.90 8.65
CA ALA A 200 -0.35 -15.98 9.50
C ALA A 200 0.47 -14.69 9.35
N PRO A 201 1.27 -14.33 10.36
CA PRO A 201 2.24 -13.25 10.26
C PRO A 201 3.23 -13.45 9.12
N ILE A 202 3.67 -12.34 8.51
CA ILE A 202 4.79 -12.33 7.58
C ILE A 202 6.04 -11.96 8.38
N GLU A 203 6.83 -12.99 8.70
CA GLU A 203 8.06 -12.79 9.48
C GLU A 203 9.14 -12.15 8.61
N VAL A 204 9.69 -11.04 9.09
CA VAL A 204 10.73 -10.29 8.39
C VAL A 204 11.88 -9.91 9.30
N GLU A 205 13.04 -9.72 8.71
CA GLU A 205 14.21 -9.15 9.35
C GLU A 205 14.58 -7.84 8.63
N VAL A 206 14.93 -6.82 9.42
CA VAL A 206 15.44 -5.56 8.89
C VAL A 206 16.91 -5.77 8.53
N GLY A 207 17.22 -5.67 7.25
CA GLY A 207 18.57 -5.80 6.71
C GLY A 207 19.27 -4.45 6.58
N GLU A 208 19.93 -4.25 5.45
CA GLU A 208 20.69 -3.03 5.18
C GLU A 208 19.77 -1.80 5.07
N ILE A 209 20.23 -0.68 5.63
CA ILE A 209 19.63 0.64 5.45
C ILE A 209 20.46 1.39 4.42
N VAL A 210 19.84 1.77 3.31
CA VAL A 210 20.49 2.47 2.20
C VAL A 210 19.86 3.83 1.95
N LYS A 211 20.68 4.79 1.53
CA LYS A 211 20.22 6.12 1.09
C LYS A 211 20.21 6.20 -0.43
N ARG A 212 19.06 6.52 -1.02
CA ARG A 212 18.88 6.71 -2.46
C ARG A 212 17.97 7.89 -2.72
N GLU A 213 18.36 8.76 -3.68
CA GLU A 213 17.54 9.90 -4.13
C GLU A 213 17.03 10.80 -2.99
N GLY A 214 17.78 10.87 -1.88
CA GLY A 214 17.42 11.69 -0.73
C GLY A 214 16.60 10.98 0.35
N PHE A 215 16.08 9.79 0.11
CA PHE A 215 15.33 8.95 1.04
C PHE A 215 16.22 7.87 1.67
N PHE A 216 15.83 7.40 2.86
CA PHE A 216 16.38 6.17 3.44
C PHE A 216 15.42 5.01 3.25
N TYR A 217 15.96 3.86 2.89
CA TYR A 217 15.23 2.61 2.70
C TYR A 217 15.80 1.52 3.58
N ALA A 218 14.94 0.80 4.29
CA ALA A 218 15.30 -0.43 5.00
C ALA A 218 14.96 -1.63 4.12
N ASP A 219 15.93 -2.43 3.77
CA ASP A 219 15.70 -3.69 3.07
C ASP A 219 15.09 -4.71 4.05
N LEU A 220 13.90 -5.21 3.74
CA LEU A 220 13.29 -6.28 4.51
C LEU A 220 13.57 -7.62 3.85
N MET A 221 14.05 -8.58 4.65
CA MET A 221 14.30 -9.95 4.24
C MET A 221 13.25 -10.88 4.86
N PRO A 222 12.70 -11.86 4.12
CA PRO A 222 11.86 -12.89 4.71
C PRO A 222 12.68 -13.75 5.68
N ARG A 223 12.05 -14.18 6.77
CA ARG A 223 12.60 -15.16 7.70
C ARG A 223 12.15 -16.57 7.36
#